data_7730e1690fbcd0e2d4f4e40375052e3f
#
_entry.id   7730e1690fbcd0e2d4f4e40375052e3f
#
_cell.length_a   1.000
_cell.length_b   1.000
_cell.length_c   1.000
_cell.angle_alpha   90.00
_cell.angle_beta   90.00
_cell.angle_gamma   90.00
#
_symmetry.space_group_name_H-M   'P 1'
#
loop_
_entity.id
_entity.type
_entity.pdbx_description
1 polymer ?
#
loop_
_entity_poly.entity_id
_entity_poly.type
_entity_poly.pdbx_seq_one_letter_code
_entity_poly.pdbx_strand_id
1 'polypeptide(L)'
;MWHGEDMDQRISFLTLAVRDLETSRRFYVDGLGWTPDLEVEGDVIMIMAGERLVLSLWDREHFQAEVGQIAVAEGVPPFTIAHNVATPEEVDAVLATARAAGADPVHDAVEREWGGYTGYFADPDGYRWEIATNPGPIGKRVLP
;
A
#
# COMPACT_ATOMS: atom_id res chain seq x y z
N MET A 1 12.28 -22.62 -2.82
CA MET A 1 12.97 -23.45 -3.83
C MET A 1 12.36 -23.19 -5.20
N TRP A 2 13.19 -23.06 -6.22
CA TRP A 2 12.74 -22.91 -7.59
C TRP A 2 12.44 -24.28 -8.19
N HIS A 3 11.31 -24.42 -8.87
CA HIS A 3 10.81 -25.69 -9.39
C HIS A 3 10.75 -25.73 -10.92
N GLY A 4 11.63 -25.01 -11.62
CA GLY A 4 11.68 -25.04 -13.07
C GLY A 4 10.55 -24.29 -13.72
N GLU A 5 9.55 -25.02 -14.25
CA GLU A 5 8.42 -24.43 -14.97
C GLU A 5 7.36 -23.83 -14.05
N ASP A 6 7.39 -24.13 -12.76
CA ASP A 6 6.42 -23.64 -11.80
C ASP A 6 6.71 -22.19 -11.40
N MET A 7 5.65 -21.49 -11.03
CA MET A 7 5.77 -20.18 -10.39
C MET A 7 5.65 -20.37 -8.88
N ASP A 8 6.68 -20.00 -8.13
CA ASP A 8 6.64 -20.06 -6.67
C ASP A 8 5.48 -19.20 -6.15
N GLN A 9 4.88 -19.65 -5.06
CA GLN A 9 3.72 -18.96 -4.44
C GLN A 9 4.21 -17.79 -3.58
N ARG A 10 4.68 -16.73 -4.24
CA ARG A 10 5.18 -15.53 -3.57
C ARG A 10 5.07 -14.30 -4.46
N ILE A 11 5.01 -13.13 -3.82
CA ILE A 11 5.01 -11.83 -4.48
C ILE A 11 6.28 -11.10 -4.05
N SER A 12 7.06 -10.60 -5.01
CA SER A 12 8.33 -9.91 -4.71
C SER A 12 8.18 -8.40 -4.73
N PHE A 13 7.40 -7.87 -5.68
CA PHE A 13 7.17 -6.44 -5.84
C PHE A 13 5.70 -6.16 -6.03
N LEU A 14 5.24 -5.08 -5.42
CA LEU A 14 3.98 -4.45 -5.77
C LEU A 14 4.34 -3.07 -6.30
N THR A 15 4.11 -2.85 -7.60
CA THR A 15 4.47 -1.60 -8.25
C THR A 15 3.22 -0.76 -8.51
N LEU A 16 3.25 0.47 -8.05
CA LEU A 16 2.18 1.44 -8.26
C LEU A 16 2.67 2.53 -9.20
N ALA A 17 1.94 2.74 -10.29
CA ALA A 17 2.20 3.87 -11.18
C ALA A 17 1.75 5.16 -10.49
N VAL A 18 2.63 6.16 -10.42
CA VAL A 18 2.35 7.40 -9.72
C VAL A 18 2.53 8.60 -10.66
N ARG A 19 1.70 9.62 -10.46
CA ARG A 19 1.70 10.81 -11.30
C ARG A 19 2.86 11.74 -10.99
N ASP A 20 3.27 11.80 -9.73
CA ASP A 20 4.32 12.69 -9.26
C ASP A 20 5.08 12.04 -8.10
N LEU A 21 6.30 11.60 -8.35
CA LEU A 21 7.14 10.95 -7.34
C LEU A 21 7.39 11.82 -6.12
N GLU A 22 7.53 13.12 -6.29
CA GLU A 22 7.75 14.02 -5.17
C GLU A 22 6.54 14.05 -4.23
N THR A 23 5.34 14.06 -4.79
CA THR A 23 4.11 13.98 -4.00
C THR A 23 4.02 12.63 -3.26
N SER A 24 4.34 11.54 -3.94
CA SER A 24 4.38 10.21 -3.33
C SER A 24 5.42 10.14 -2.22
N ARG A 25 6.58 10.73 -2.44
CA ARG A 25 7.65 10.78 -1.44
C ARG A 25 7.19 11.52 -0.18
N ARG A 26 6.57 12.68 -0.34
CA ARG A 26 6.06 13.43 0.81
C ARG A 26 5.04 12.63 1.60
N PHE A 27 4.21 11.86 0.92
CA PHE A 27 3.19 11.05 1.59
C PHE A 27 3.80 9.87 2.34
N TYR A 28 4.54 9.02 1.63
CA TYR A 28 5.03 7.76 2.20
C TYR A 28 6.24 7.95 3.11
N VAL A 29 7.16 8.80 2.75
CA VAL A 29 8.40 9.00 3.50
C VAL A 29 8.19 10.02 4.62
N ASP A 30 7.81 11.23 4.27
CA ASP A 30 7.67 12.31 5.26
C ASP A 30 6.41 12.10 6.11
N GLY A 31 5.30 11.73 5.48
CA GLY A 31 4.01 11.60 6.14
C GLY A 31 3.85 10.31 6.94
N LEU A 32 4.04 9.15 6.32
CA LEU A 32 3.91 7.87 6.99
C LEU A 32 5.18 7.47 7.76
N GLY A 33 6.31 8.11 7.48
CA GLY A 33 7.56 7.83 8.17
C GLY A 33 8.31 6.61 7.63
N TRP A 34 8.01 6.19 6.41
CA TRP A 34 8.70 5.05 5.81
C TRP A 34 10.06 5.46 5.25
N THR A 35 11.00 4.51 5.28
CA THR A 35 12.37 4.76 4.81
C THR A 35 12.59 4.07 3.46
N PRO A 36 12.93 4.80 2.40
CA PRO A 36 13.24 4.18 1.11
C PRO A 36 14.52 3.36 1.16
N ASP A 37 14.54 2.25 0.43
CA ASP A 37 15.73 1.43 0.24
C ASP A 37 16.48 1.84 -1.04
N LEU A 38 15.76 2.36 -2.02
CA LEU A 38 16.34 2.84 -3.26
C LEU A 38 15.49 4.00 -3.78
N GLU A 39 16.14 5.07 -4.21
CA GLU A 39 15.49 6.18 -4.91
C GLU A 39 16.29 6.54 -6.14
N VAL A 40 15.59 6.60 -7.27
CA VAL A 40 16.16 7.14 -8.52
C VAL A 40 15.30 8.32 -8.92
N GLU A 41 15.89 9.51 -8.88
CA GLU A 41 15.17 10.75 -9.15
C GLU A 41 14.44 10.70 -10.48
N GLY A 42 13.17 11.08 -10.47
CA GLY A 42 12.32 11.09 -11.66
C GLY A 42 11.91 9.71 -12.16
N ASP A 43 12.27 8.65 -11.47
CA ASP A 43 12.00 7.28 -11.91
C ASP A 43 11.22 6.47 -10.86
N VAL A 44 11.85 6.13 -9.74
CA VAL A 44 11.28 5.14 -8.83
C VAL A 44 11.70 5.39 -7.39
N ILE A 45 10.79 5.02 -6.47
CA ILE A 45 11.09 4.90 -5.04
C ILE A 45 10.73 3.47 -4.64
N MET A 46 11.70 2.73 -4.10
CA MET A 46 11.49 1.35 -3.64
C MET A 46 11.62 1.28 -2.12
N ILE A 47 10.63 0.67 -1.49
CA ILE A 47 10.54 0.58 -0.04
C ILE A 47 10.25 -0.87 0.34
N MET A 48 11.09 -1.47 1.19
CA MET A 48 10.77 -2.79 1.75
C MET A 48 9.53 -2.68 2.63
N ALA A 49 8.47 -3.36 2.24
CA ALA A 49 7.20 -3.37 2.94
C ALA A 49 6.98 -4.77 3.54
N GLY A 50 7.64 -5.03 4.66
CA GLY A 50 7.73 -6.35 5.24
C GLY A 50 9.10 -6.97 4.93
N GLU A 51 9.23 -8.28 5.14
CA GLU A 51 10.53 -8.92 5.03
C GLU A 51 10.99 -9.15 3.58
N ARG A 52 10.07 -9.42 2.67
CA ARG A 52 10.42 -9.87 1.32
C ARG A 52 9.54 -9.30 0.22
N LEU A 53 8.84 -8.23 0.48
CA LEU A 53 8.02 -7.55 -0.51
C LEU A 53 8.49 -6.11 -0.65
N VAL A 54 8.69 -5.67 -1.87
CA VAL A 54 9.03 -4.27 -2.17
C VAL A 54 7.78 -3.56 -2.65
N LEU A 55 7.45 -2.44 -2.01
CA LEU A 55 6.51 -1.49 -2.58
C LEU A 55 7.31 -0.56 -3.48
N SER A 56 7.00 -0.53 -4.77
CA SER A 56 7.68 0.28 -5.76
C SER A 56 6.75 1.37 -6.27
N LEU A 57 7.14 2.62 -6.07
CA LEU A 57 6.41 3.78 -6.58
C LEU A 57 7.13 4.22 -7.85
N TRP A 58 6.49 4.01 -8.99
CA TRP A 58 7.16 4.16 -10.28
C TRP A 58 6.53 5.24 -11.11
N ASP A 59 7.37 6.09 -11.71
CA ASP A 59 6.87 7.15 -12.58
C ASP A 59 5.91 6.59 -13.62
N ARG A 60 4.76 7.23 -13.73
CA ARG A 60 3.66 6.78 -14.56
C ARG A 60 4.04 6.60 -16.03
N GLU A 61 4.84 7.52 -16.57
CA GLU A 61 5.24 7.44 -17.98
C GLU A 61 6.19 6.28 -18.21
N HIS A 62 7.12 6.04 -17.29
CA HIS A 62 8.03 4.90 -17.36
C HIS A 62 7.25 3.58 -17.22
N PHE A 63 6.28 3.56 -16.31
CA PHE A 63 5.39 2.40 -16.16
C PHE A 63 4.68 2.10 -17.49
N GLN A 64 4.08 3.10 -18.11
CA GLN A 64 3.34 2.92 -19.36
C GLN A 64 4.24 2.48 -20.51
N ALA A 65 5.46 2.99 -20.56
CA ALA A 65 6.40 2.64 -21.60
C ALA A 65 6.81 1.17 -21.55
N GLU A 66 6.88 0.59 -20.36
CA GLU A 66 7.31 -0.79 -20.18
C GLU A 66 6.15 -1.77 -20.08
N VAL A 67 5.14 -1.46 -19.30
CA VAL A 67 4.04 -2.38 -18.97
C VAL A 67 2.89 -2.24 -19.97
N GLY A 68 2.54 -1.02 -20.31
CA GLY A 68 1.40 -0.74 -21.16
C GLY A 68 0.58 0.44 -20.66
N GLN A 69 -0.35 0.88 -21.49
CA GLN A 69 -1.16 2.04 -21.17
C GLN A 69 -2.05 1.76 -19.95
N ILE A 70 -2.05 2.71 -19.03
CA ILE A 70 -2.85 2.63 -17.80
C ILE A 70 -4.33 2.71 -18.18
N ALA A 71 -5.13 1.82 -17.63
CA ALA A 71 -6.58 1.89 -17.78
C ALA A 71 -7.11 3.16 -17.11
N VAL A 72 -7.90 3.93 -17.86
CA VAL A 72 -8.49 5.17 -17.35
C VAL A 72 -9.90 4.86 -16.86
N ALA A 73 -10.06 4.85 -15.54
CA ALA A 73 -11.36 4.71 -14.91
C ALA A 73 -11.40 5.64 -13.70
N GLU A 74 -12.57 6.24 -13.48
CA GLU A 74 -12.77 7.05 -12.28
C GLU A 74 -13.17 6.14 -11.10
N GLY A 75 -12.89 6.61 -9.88
CA GLY A 75 -13.27 5.92 -8.67
C GLY A 75 -12.16 5.09 -8.07
N VAL A 76 -12.56 4.07 -7.32
CA VAL A 76 -11.63 3.24 -6.56
C VAL A 76 -10.98 2.22 -7.50
N PRO A 77 -9.64 2.12 -7.52
CA PRO A 77 -8.98 1.03 -8.23
C PRO A 77 -9.47 -0.33 -7.70
N PRO A 78 -9.54 -1.37 -8.54
CA PRO A 78 -10.19 -2.63 -8.16
C PRO A 78 -9.32 -3.54 -7.30
N PHE A 79 -8.56 -3.01 -6.37
CA PHE A 79 -7.78 -3.76 -5.39
C PHE A 79 -7.47 -2.87 -4.19
N THR A 80 -7.07 -3.48 -3.09
CA THR A 80 -6.59 -2.75 -1.93
C THR A 80 -5.25 -3.31 -1.47
N ILE A 81 -4.49 -2.47 -0.80
CA ILE A 81 -3.28 -2.88 -0.09
C ILE A 81 -3.63 -2.85 1.38
N ALA A 82 -3.45 -3.95 2.08
CA ALA A 82 -3.85 -4.03 3.47
C ALA A 82 -2.65 -3.97 4.41
N HIS A 83 -2.83 -3.24 5.50
CA HIS A 83 -1.88 -3.18 6.60
C HIS A 83 -2.62 -3.61 7.87
N ASN A 84 -2.27 -4.78 8.37
CA ASN A 84 -2.89 -5.33 9.56
C ASN A 84 -2.10 -5.00 10.81
N VAL A 85 -2.83 -4.68 11.86
CA VAL A 85 -2.26 -4.37 13.18
C VAL A 85 -2.96 -5.21 14.23
N ALA A 86 -2.42 -5.21 15.46
CA ALA A 86 -2.86 -6.14 16.49
C ALA A 86 -4.15 -5.70 17.20
N THR A 87 -4.42 -4.39 17.30
CA THR A 87 -5.53 -3.87 18.10
C THR A 87 -6.34 -2.82 17.35
N PRO A 88 -7.62 -2.64 17.71
CA PRO A 88 -8.44 -1.56 17.15
C PRO A 88 -7.84 -0.17 17.36
N GLU A 89 -7.21 0.06 18.52
CA GLU A 89 -6.56 1.34 18.83
C GLU A 89 -5.42 1.64 17.85
N GLU A 90 -4.68 0.63 17.45
CA GLU A 90 -3.61 0.77 16.45
C GLU A 90 -4.19 1.08 15.06
N VAL A 91 -5.35 0.50 14.72
CA VAL A 91 -6.05 0.85 13.47
C VAL A 91 -6.36 2.34 13.46
N ASP A 92 -6.98 2.84 14.51
CA ASP A 92 -7.33 4.25 14.61
C ASP A 92 -6.11 5.16 14.54
N ALA A 93 -5.01 4.75 15.18
CA ALA A 93 -3.77 5.52 15.18
C ALA A 93 -3.15 5.61 13.80
N VAL A 94 -3.13 4.51 13.05
CA VAL A 94 -2.61 4.51 11.67
C VAL A 94 -3.47 5.40 10.77
N LEU A 95 -4.79 5.33 10.89
CA LEU A 95 -5.68 6.19 10.11
C LEU A 95 -5.46 7.67 10.44
N ALA A 96 -5.21 8.01 11.70
CA ALA A 96 -4.90 9.37 12.09
C ALA A 96 -3.57 9.85 11.47
N THR A 97 -2.56 8.99 11.46
CA THR A 97 -1.27 9.28 10.82
C THR A 97 -1.45 9.52 9.31
N ALA A 98 -2.24 8.69 8.65
CA ALA A 98 -2.51 8.84 7.22
C ALA A 98 -3.23 10.15 6.92
N ARG A 99 -4.22 10.51 7.75
CA ARG A 99 -4.93 11.77 7.61
C ARG A 99 -3.99 12.97 7.77
N ALA A 100 -3.10 12.92 8.75
CA ALA A 100 -2.10 13.98 8.96
C ALA A 100 -1.10 14.06 7.80
N ALA A 101 -0.82 12.94 7.15
CA ALA A 101 0.06 12.89 5.97
C ALA A 101 -0.60 13.41 4.70
N GLY A 102 -1.89 13.69 4.72
CA GLY A 102 -2.63 14.24 3.59
C GLY A 102 -3.50 13.23 2.85
N ALA A 103 -3.69 12.03 3.38
CA ALA A 103 -4.61 11.07 2.77
C ALA A 103 -6.02 11.63 2.66
N ASP A 104 -6.64 11.42 1.52
CA ASP A 104 -8.00 11.89 1.26
C ASP A 104 -8.61 11.08 0.10
N PRO A 105 -9.73 10.39 0.31
CA PRO A 105 -10.49 10.32 1.55
C PRO A 105 -9.84 9.41 2.61
N VAL A 106 -10.28 9.60 3.85
CA VAL A 106 -10.03 8.68 4.95
C VAL A 106 -11.38 8.27 5.51
N HIS A 107 -11.63 6.97 5.55
CA HIS A 107 -12.83 6.40 6.12
C HIS A 107 -12.51 5.77 7.46
N ASP A 108 -13.11 6.29 8.52
CA ASP A 108 -12.90 5.79 9.87
C ASP A 108 -13.23 4.29 9.95
N ALA A 109 -12.51 3.60 10.84
CA ALA A 109 -12.71 2.18 10.99
C ALA A 109 -14.06 1.88 11.65
N VAL A 110 -14.66 0.79 11.17
CA VAL A 110 -15.90 0.26 11.76
C VAL A 110 -15.77 -1.24 11.93
N GLU A 111 -16.53 -1.76 12.89
CA GLU A 111 -16.64 -3.20 13.05
C GLU A 111 -17.39 -3.81 11.87
N ARG A 112 -16.87 -4.93 11.37
CA ARG A 112 -17.46 -5.65 10.26
C ARG A 112 -18.18 -6.90 10.76
N GLU A 113 -19.17 -7.37 10.01
CA GLU A 113 -19.95 -8.54 10.38
C GLU A 113 -19.07 -9.79 10.59
N TRP A 114 -17.99 -9.90 9.81
CA TRP A 114 -17.07 -11.04 9.92
C TRP A 114 -16.12 -10.96 11.12
N GLY A 115 -16.20 -9.91 11.92
CA GLY A 115 -15.47 -9.77 13.17
C GLY A 115 -14.26 -8.82 13.13
N GLY A 116 -13.88 -8.35 11.95
CA GLY A 116 -12.77 -7.41 11.80
C GLY A 116 -13.16 -5.97 12.11
N TYR A 117 -12.15 -5.14 12.32
CA TYR A 117 -12.31 -3.70 12.51
C TYR A 117 -11.42 -3.03 11.47
N THR A 118 -12.03 -2.37 10.48
CA THR A 118 -11.32 -1.88 9.31
C THR A 118 -11.68 -0.46 8.93
N GLY A 119 -10.67 0.29 8.52
CA GLY A 119 -10.84 1.60 7.92
C GLY A 119 -9.97 1.70 6.67
N TYR A 120 -10.14 2.76 5.91
CA TYR A 120 -9.50 2.91 4.61
C TYR A 120 -8.97 4.32 4.41
N PHE A 121 -7.88 4.44 3.67
CA PHE A 121 -7.45 5.75 3.19
C PHE A 121 -6.96 5.63 1.74
N ALA A 122 -7.00 6.76 1.03
CA ALA A 122 -6.42 6.86 -0.30
C ALA A 122 -5.07 7.57 -0.24
N ASP A 123 -4.09 7.04 -0.97
CA ASP A 123 -2.83 7.73 -1.17
C ASP A 123 -3.00 8.85 -2.23
N PRO A 124 -1.95 9.64 -2.55
CA PRO A 124 -2.09 10.75 -3.50
C PRO A 124 -2.57 10.37 -4.89
N ASP A 125 -2.39 9.13 -5.30
CA ASP A 125 -2.84 8.62 -6.61
C ASP A 125 -4.18 7.90 -6.55
N GLY A 126 -4.79 7.83 -5.38
CA GLY A 126 -6.09 7.18 -5.20
C GLY A 126 -6.01 5.70 -4.87
N TYR A 127 -4.84 5.14 -4.72
CA TYR A 127 -4.70 3.75 -4.29
C TYR A 127 -5.22 3.60 -2.86
N ARG A 128 -6.04 2.58 -2.65
CA ARG A 128 -6.70 2.36 -1.36
C ARG A 128 -5.89 1.43 -0.47
N TRP A 129 -5.66 1.89 0.75
CA TRP A 129 -5.09 1.11 1.82
C TRP A 129 -6.18 0.73 2.81
N GLU A 130 -6.24 -0.55 3.15
CA GLU A 130 -7.08 -1.05 4.22
C GLU A 130 -6.24 -1.17 5.48
N ILE A 131 -6.67 -0.54 6.55
CA ILE A 131 -6.04 -0.67 7.86
C ILE A 131 -6.97 -1.51 8.71
N ALA A 132 -6.48 -2.64 9.20
CA ALA A 132 -7.35 -3.65 9.77
C ALA A 132 -6.76 -4.35 10.98
N THR A 133 -7.63 -4.72 11.90
CA THR A 133 -7.34 -5.82 12.80
C THR A 133 -8.31 -6.97 12.47
N ASN A 134 -7.75 -8.14 12.29
CA ASN A 134 -8.48 -9.33 11.87
C ASN A 134 -8.28 -10.41 12.93
N PRO A 135 -9.36 -10.84 13.63
CA PRO A 135 -9.23 -11.80 14.73
C PRO A 135 -9.00 -13.24 14.28
N GLY A 136 -9.17 -13.52 12.98
CA GLY A 136 -9.02 -14.86 12.45
C GLY A 136 -7.56 -15.32 12.35
N PRO A 137 -7.35 -16.62 12.08
CA PRO A 137 -5.99 -17.18 12.02
C PRO A 137 -5.11 -16.52 10.94
N ILE A 138 -5.66 -16.21 9.77
CA ILE A 138 -4.90 -15.54 8.70
C ILE A 138 -4.47 -14.15 9.15
N GLY A 139 -5.36 -13.41 9.81
CA GLY A 139 -5.04 -12.09 10.32
C GLY A 139 -3.90 -12.08 11.32
N LYS A 140 -3.78 -13.12 12.12
CA LYS A 140 -2.69 -13.27 13.08
C LYS A 140 -1.37 -13.64 12.41
N ARG A 141 -1.42 -14.41 11.33
CA ARG A 141 -0.21 -14.85 10.60
C ARG A 141 0.49 -13.73 9.86
N VAL A 142 -0.20 -12.64 9.55
CA VAL A 142 0.39 -11.50 8.82
C VAL A 142 0.96 -10.44 9.74
N LEU A 143 0.82 -10.58 11.05
CA LEU A 143 1.42 -9.68 12.03
C LEU A 143 2.91 -10.01 12.19
N PRO A 144 3.74 -8.98 12.51
CA PRO A 144 5.16 -9.19 12.77
C PRO A 144 5.41 -10.00 14.04
#